data_a504e41940115c7796ddf3472f258c3d
#
_entry.id   a504e41940115c7796ddf3472f258c3d
#
_cell.length_a   1.000
_cell.length_b   1.000
_cell.length_c   1.000
_cell.angle_alpha   90.00
_cell.angle_beta   90.00
_cell.angle_gamma   90.00
#
_symmetry.space_group_name_H-M   'P 1'
#
loop_
_entity.id
_entity.type
_entity.pdbx_description
1 polymer ?
#
loop_
_entity_poly.entity_id
_entity_poly.type
_entity_poly.pdbx_seq_one_letter_code
_entity_poly.pdbx_strand_id
1 'polypeptide(L)'
;MNTLIIVGVQNDVIPGGPLAIAEGDAIVPVINQIQGGFDLIVATQDWHPPEHKSFAANHPGRKPFEVIDLNGLEQTLWPDHCVQGTAGAEFHPDLDTRRIEAIFRKGMDRETDSYSGFYDNGHRKSTGLTGYLREKGANDLHFCGLAADICVYYTLMDVLKEGFKATLLIDAVRPLDQAAFEKAKTAITGQGGCLSGAK
;
A
#
# COMPACT_ATOMS: atom_id res chain seq x y z
N MET A 1 -2.40 6.19 -20.87
CA MET A 1 -3.29 6.70 -19.82
C MET A 1 -2.46 6.94 -18.58
N ASN A 2 -2.49 8.16 -18.06
CA ASN A 2 -1.78 8.58 -16.85
C ASN A 2 -2.61 8.17 -15.62
N THR A 3 -2.07 7.32 -14.76
CA THR A 3 -2.85 6.66 -13.70
C THR A 3 -2.23 6.90 -12.32
N LEU A 4 -3.04 7.30 -11.35
CA LEU A 4 -2.65 7.43 -9.94
C LEU A 4 -3.10 6.19 -9.16
N ILE A 5 -2.17 5.58 -8.44
CA ILE A 5 -2.43 4.50 -7.50
C ILE A 5 -2.24 5.03 -6.08
N ILE A 6 -3.33 5.15 -5.34
CA ILE A 6 -3.35 5.60 -3.94
C ILE A 6 -3.28 4.36 -3.05
N VAL A 7 -2.19 4.18 -2.31
CA VAL A 7 -1.95 2.99 -1.51
C VAL A 7 -2.25 3.28 -0.04
N GLY A 8 -3.25 2.58 0.53
CA GLY A 8 -3.45 2.42 1.96
C GLY A 8 -3.55 3.70 2.80
N VAL A 9 -4.22 4.75 2.33
CA VAL A 9 -4.42 5.98 3.11
C VAL A 9 -5.61 5.80 4.05
N GLN A 10 -5.42 4.96 5.09
CA GLN A 10 -6.47 4.50 6.00
C GLN A 10 -6.25 5.00 7.44
N ASN A 11 -7.31 5.04 8.23
CA ASN A 11 -7.26 5.62 9.58
C ASN A 11 -6.27 4.95 10.53
N ASP A 12 -6.11 3.63 10.45
CA ASP A 12 -5.23 2.89 11.37
C ASP A 12 -3.74 3.10 11.09
N VAL A 13 -3.35 3.62 9.92
CA VAL A 13 -1.94 3.83 9.54
C VAL A 13 -1.52 5.30 9.57
N ILE A 14 -2.40 6.21 9.96
CA ILE A 14 -2.09 7.62 10.20
C ILE A 14 -1.83 7.91 11.69
N PRO A 15 -1.31 9.09 12.07
CA PRO A 15 -1.12 9.46 13.48
C PRO A 15 -2.38 9.26 14.31
N GLY A 16 -2.27 8.52 15.41
CA GLY A 16 -3.38 8.13 16.29
C GLY A 16 -3.92 6.72 16.06
N GLY A 17 -3.60 6.08 14.95
CA GLY A 17 -3.92 4.68 14.68
C GLY A 17 -2.92 3.70 15.34
N PRO A 18 -3.26 2.39 15.39
CA PRO A 18 -2.43 1.37 16.02
C PRO A 18 -1.11 1.09 15.26
N LEU A 19 -1.05 1.37 13.96
CA LEU A 19 0.15 1.25 13.12
C LEU A 19 0.54 2.63 12.56
N ALA A 20 0.57 3.64 13.43
CA ALA A 20 0.75 5.04 13.07
C ALA A 20 2.08 5.29 12.35
N ILE A 21 2.00 5.89 11.17
CA ILE A 21 3.14 6.40 10.41
C ILE A 21 3.27 7.89 10.70
N ALA A 22 4.47 8.33 11.10
CA ALA A 22 4.73 9.73 11.40
C ALA A 22 4.39 10.63 10.20
N GLU A 23 3.63 11.70 10.44
CA GLU A 23 3.16 12.64 9.40
C GLU A 23 2.40 11.96 8.24
N GLY A 24 1.82 10.78 8.47
CA GLY A 24 1.07 10.05 7.43
C GLY A 24 -0.14 10.80 6.91
N ASP A 25 -0.78 11.61 7.75
CA ASP A 25 -1.87 12.50 7.39
C ASP A 25 -1.45 13.71 6.53
N ALA A 26 -0.19 14.13 6.62
CA ALA A 26 0.32 15.27 5.86
C ALA A 26 0.33 15.05 4.33
N ILE A 27 0.27 13.80 3.88
CA ILE A 27 0.18 13.49 2.45
C ILE A 27 -1.22 13.69 1.86
N VAL A 28 -2.27 13.69 2.68
CA VAL A 28 -3.66 13.75 2.21
C VAL A 28 -3.96 15.00 1.36
N PRO A 29 -3.62 16.23 1.81
CA PRO A 29 -3.82 17.40 0.97
C PRO A 29 -2.99 17.38 -0.32
N VAL A 30 -1.78 16.81 -0.30
CA VAL A 30 -0.95 16.66 -1.50
C VAL A 30 -1.63 15.73 -2.50
N ILE A 31 -2.11 14.56 -2.04
CA ILE A 31 -2.82 13.59 -2.89
C ILE A 31 -4.07 14.24 -3.49
N ASN A 32 -4.87 14.93 -2.68
CA ASN A 32 -6.08 15.62 -3.17
C ASN A 32 -5.77 16.63 -4.26
N GLN A 33 -4.69 17.41 -4.09
CA GLN A 33 -4.28 18.43 -5.05
C GLN A 33 -3.91 17.83 -6.42
N ILE A 34 -3.19 16.71 -6.43
CA ILE A 34 -2.67 16.13 -7.67
C ILE A 34 -3.68 15.28 -8.45
N GLN A 35 -4.76 14.82 -7.82
CA GLN A 35 -5.76 13.96 -8.47
C GLN A 35 -6.28 14.53 -9.80
N GLY A 36 -6.35 15.87 -9.92
CA GLY A 36 -6.81 16.54 -11.12
C GLY A 36 -5.96 16.27 -12.37
N GLY A 37 -4.70 15.88 -12.22
CA GLY A 37 -3.75 15.62 -13.29
C GLY A 37 -3.77 14.19 -13.84
N PHE A 38 -4.66 13.32 -13.34
CA PHE A 38 -4.70 11.91 -13.75
C PHE A 38 -6.01 11.55 -14.45
N ASP A 39 -5.87 10.69 -15.46
CA ASP A 39 -7.00 10.17 -16.25
C ASP A 39 -7.77 9.08 -15.47
N LEU A 40 -7.04 8.25 -14.71
CA LEU A 40 -7.56 7.15 -13.91
C LEU A 40 -6.98 7.22 -12.50
N ILE A 41 -7.82 7.04 -11.49
CA ILE A 41 -7.41 6.94 -10.09
C ILE A 41 -7.93 5.63 -9.51
N VAL A 42 -7.02 4.86 -8.93
CA VAL A 42 -7.30 3.58 -8.27
C VAL A 42 -6.75 3.63 -6.85
N ALA A 43 -7.43 3.04 -5.91
CA ALA A 43 -6.92 2.89 -4.54
C ALA A 43 -6.73 1.42 -4.17
N THR A 44 -5.76 1.15 -3.28
CA THR A 44 -5.67 -0.10 -2.56
C THR A 44 -6.09 0.11 -1.10
N GLN A 45 -6.70 -0.90 -0.50
CA GLN A 45 -7.23 -0.86 0.85
C GLN A 45 -6.88 -2.16 1.58
N ASP A 46 -6.20 -2.04 2.72
CA ASP A 46 -6.01 -3.16 3.63
C ASP A 46 -7.34 -3.52 4.27
N TRP A 47 -7.67 -4.82 4.24
CA TRP A 47 -8.98 -5.29 4.67
C TRP A 47 -8.85 -6.65 5.35
N HIS A 48 -8.19 -6.63 6.51
CA HIS A 48 -7.82 -7.86 7.23
C HIS A 48 -8.98 -8.44 8.03
N PRO A 49 -9.24 -9.76 7.94
CA PRO A 49 -10.14 -10.40 8.90
C PRO A 49 -9.55 -10.34 10.32
N PRO A 50 -10.37 -10.30 11.38
CA PRO A 50 -9.87 -10.19 12.77
C PRO A 50 -8.87 -11.29 13.16
N GLU A 51 -9.00 -12.49 12.56
CA GLU A 51 -8.12 -13.65 12.82
C GLU A 51 -6.89 -13.71 11.89
N HIS A 52 -6.55 -12.60 11.22
CA HIS A 52 -5.45 -12.57 10.27
C HIS A 52 -4.12 -12.92 10.94
N LYS A 53 -3.35 -13.85 10.34
CA LYS A 53 -2.13 -14.40 10.93
C LYS A 53 -0.92 -13.45 10.87
N SER A 54 -1.02 -12.30 10.25
CA SER A 54 -0.02 -11.25 10.41
C SER A 54 -0.17 -10.45 11.71
N PHE A 55 -1.26 -10.61 12.45
CA PHE A 55 -1.45 -9.90 13.70
C PHE A 55 -0.78 -10.60 14.87
N ALA A 56 0.01 -9.88 15.66
CA ALA A 56 0.69 -10.40 16.83
C ALA A 56 -0.30 -10.97 17.86
N ALA A 57 -1.48 -10.37 18.00
CA ALA A 57 -2.54 -10.80 18.91
C ALA A 57 -3.03 -12.24 18.62
N ASN A 58 -2.89 -12.71 17.37
CA ASN A 58 -3.28 -14.07 16.97
C ASN A 58 -2.18 -15.12 17.21
N HIS A 59 -1.07 -14.75 17.87
CA HIS A 59 0.05 -15.63 18.21
C HIS A 59 0.37 -15.54 19.71
N PRO A 60 0.00 -16.55 20.54
CA PRO A 60 0.24 -16.51 21.98
C PRO A 60 1.70 -16.21 22.34
N GLY A 61 1.92 -15.20 23.17
CA GLY A 61 3.25 -14.81 23.65
C GLY A 61 4.09 -13.98 22.68
N ARG A 62 3.60 -13.69 21.49
CA ARG A 62 4.29 -12.82 20.52
C ARG A 62 3.92 -11.35 20.69
N LYS A 63 4.78 -10.50 20.16
CA LYS A 63 4.61 -9.04 20.18
C LYS A 63 4.66 -8.47 18.77
N PRO A 64 4.04 -7.30 18.53
CA PRO A 64 4.22 -6.58 17.27
C PRO A 64 5.69 -6.37 16.92
N PHE A 65 5.98 -6.41 15.63
CA PHE A 65 7.31 -6.29 15.00
C PHE A 65 8.25 -7.48 15.18
N GLU A 66 7.83 -8.54 15.86
CA GLU A 66 8.55 -9.81 15.80
C GLU A 66 8.38 -10.45 14.42
N VAL A 67 9.41 -11.18 13.98
CA VAL A 67 9.39 -11.90 12.70
C VAL A 67 9.20 -13.39 12.96
N ILE A 68 8.31 -14.01 12.19
CA ILE A 68 8.02 -15.45 12.25
C ILE A 68 8.10 -16.08 10.85
N ASP A 69 8.18 -17.39 10.78
CA ASP A 69 7.80 -18.13 9.57
C ASP A 69 6.28 -18.36 9.59
N LEU A 70 5.61 -17.86 8.57
CA LEU A 70 4.17 -18.05 8.36
C LEU A 70 3.96 -18.78 7.03
N ASN A 71 3.69 -20.09 7.11
CA ASN A 71 3.44 -20.92 5.93
C ASN A 71 4.59 -20.90 4.91
N GLY A 72 5.85 -20.86 5.39
CA GLY A 72 7.06 -20.83 4.57
C GLY A 72 7.42 -19.44 4.03
N LEU A 73 6.82 -18.39 4.57
CA LEU A 73 7.14 -16.99 4.27
C LEU A 73 7.60 -16.28 5.54
N GLU A 74 8.63 -15.44 5.41
CA GLU A 74 8.98 -14.51 6.48
C GLU A 74 7.86 -13.48 6.65
N GLN A 75 7.32 -13.38 7.87
CA GLN A 75 6.22 -12.49 8.21
C GLN A 75 6.56 -11.64 9.44
N THR A 76 6.55 -10.34 9.26
CA THR A 76 6.53 -9.40 10.39
C THR A 76 5.14 -9.42 11.03
N LEU A 77 5.09 -9.60 12.34
CA LEU A 77 3.85 -9.49 13.09
C LEU A 77 3.51 -8.02 13.34
N TRP A 78 2.30 -7.64 12.98
CA TRP A 78 1.80 -6.28 13.12
C TRP A 78 0.85 -6.15 14.33
N PRO A 79 0.65 -4.94 14.89
CA PRO A 79 -0.53 -4.67 15.70
C PRO A 79 -1.78 -4.87 14.84
N ASP A 80 -2.92 -5.15 15.46
CA ASP A 80 -4.20 -5.23 14.76
C ASP A 80 -4.49 -3.88 14.10
N HIS A 81 -4.70 -3.89 12.79
CA HIS A 81 -4.94 -2.70 11.98
C HIS A 81 -5.79 -3.03 10.76
N CYS A 82 -6.51 -2.04 10.26
CA CYS A 82 -7.34 -2.15 9.06
C CYS A 82 -8.24 -3.39 9.08
N VAL A 83 -8.83 -3.68 10.24
CA VAL A 83 -9.73 -4.82 10.42
C VAL A 83 -11.03 -4.56 9.69
N GLN A 84 -11.50 -5.55 8.96
CA GLN A 84 -12.71 -5.50 8.13
C GLN A 84 -13.91 -4.92 8.89
N GLY A 85 -14.56 -3.92 8.29
CA GLY A 85 -15.76 -3.30 8.83
C GLY A 85 -15.54 -2.34 10.00
N THR A 86 -14.30 -2.07 10.40
CA THR A 86 -13.99 -1.07 11.43
C THR A 86 -13.70 0.29 10.82
N ALA A 87 -13.86 1.35 11.60
CA ALA A 87 -13.49 2.70 11.20
C ALA A 87 -11.99 2.82 10.89
N GLY A 88 -11.14 1.98 11.52
CA GLY A 88 -9.70 1.93 11.26
C GLY A 88 -9.34 1.52 9.84
N ALA A 89 -10.16 0.63 9.25
CA ALA A 89 -9.98 0.16 7.87
C ALA A 89 -10.52 1.15 6.81
N GLU A 90 -11.29 2.16 7.19
CA GLU A 90 -11.78 3.17 6.26
C GLU A 90 -10.66 4.12 5.82
N PHE A 91 -10.82 4.72 4.64
CA PHE A 91 -9.92 5.78 4.18
C PHE A 91 -10.00 7.00 5.09
N HIS A 92 -8.90 7.75 5.13
CA HIS A 92 -8.87 9.03 5.87
C HIS A 92 -10.05 9.93 5.43
N PRO A 93 -10.79 10.54 6.37
CA PRO A 93 -12.02 11.29 6.04
C PRO A 93 -11.78 12.49 5.12
N ASP A 94 -10.58 13.08 5.16
CA ASP A 94 -10.22 14.21 4.31
C ASP A 94 -9.64 13.78 2.94
N LEU A 95 -9.46 12.49 2.69
CA LEU A 95 -9.09 12.01 1.36
C LEU A 95 -10.27 12.17 0.40
N ASP A 96 -10.06 12.89 -0.69
CA ASP A 96 -11.08 12.99 -1.74
C ASP A 96 -11.20 11.68 -2.53
N THR A 97 -12.21 10.89 -2.20
CA THR A 97 -12.45 9.57 -2.83
C THR A 97 -13.38 9.64 -4.04
N ARG A 98 -13.95 10.83 -4.37
CA ARG A 98 -14.95 10.97 -5.44
C ARG A 98 -14.43 10.61 -6.83
N ARG A 99 -13.12 10.72 -7.03
CA ARG A 99 -12.46 10.39 -8.30
C ARG A 99 -11.87 8.99 -8.34
N ILE A 100 -11.89 8.25 -7.23
CA ILE A 100 -11.39 6.87 -7.20
C ILE A 100 -12.39 5.98 -7.95
N GLU A 101 -11.94 5.45 -9.10
CA GLU A 101 -12.80 4.63 -9.94
C GLU A 101 -12.93 3.20 -9.42
N ALA A 102 -11.85 2.65 -8.84
CA ALA A 102 -11.85 1.30 -8.29
C ALA A 102 -11.01 1.21 -7.01
N ILE A 103 -11.47 0.36 -6.09
CA ILE A 103 -10.76 0.05 -4.85
C ILE A 103 -10.41 -1.43 -4.85
N PHE A 104 -9.11 -1.75 -4.72
CA PHE A 104 -8.61 -3.11 -4.62
C PHE A 104 -8.26 -3.43 -3.18
N ARG A 105 -9.07 -4.27 -2.55
CA ARG A 105 -8.83 -4.76 -1.20
C ARG A 105 -7.75 -5.83 -1.20
N LYS A 106 -6.85 -5.76 -0.22
CA LYS A 106 -5.77 -6.71 -0.04
C LYS A 106 -5.67 -7.19 1.41
N GLY A 107 -4.88 -8.24 1.68
CA GLY A 107 -4.76 -8.81 3.01
C GLY A 107 -6.03 -9.48 3.54
N MET A 108 -6.91 -9.95 2.64
CA MET A 108 -8.15 -10.62 3.02
C MET A 108 -7.98 -12.11 3.32
N ASP A 109 -6.86 -12.71 2.91
CA ASP A 109 -6.56 -14.09 3.23
C ASP A 109 -5.98 -14.19 4.62
N ARG A 110 -6.67 -14.89 5.52
CA ARG A 110 -6.25 -15.07 6.91
C ARG A 110 -4.84 -15.63 7.06
N GLU A 111 -4.42 -16.51 6.16
CA GLU A 111 -3.19 -17.29 6.27
C GLU A 111 -2.00 -16.67 5.55
N THR A 112 -2.19 -15.63 4.73
CA THR A 112 -1.13 -14.98 3.95
C THR A 112 -1.36 -13.49 3.85
N ASP A 113 -0.37 -12.72 4.27
CA ASP A 113 -0.42 -11.26 4.18
C ASP A 113 -0.19 -10.76 2.75
N SER A 114 -0.52 -9.50 2.51
CA SER A 114 -0.40 -8.86 1.21
C SER A 114 0.09 -7.42 1.38
N TYR A 115 1.40 -7.22 1.21
CA TYR A 115 1.97 -5.87 1.19
C TYR A 115 1.66 -5.16 -0.12
N SER A 116 1.80 -5.90 -1.24
CA SER A 116 1.51 -5.39 -2.57
C SER A 116 0.00 -5.26 -2.83
N GLY A 117 -0.38 -4.22 -3.57
CA GLY A 117 -1.71 -4.09 -4.14
C GLY A 117 -2.00 -5.06 -5.29
N PHE A 118 -0.99 -5.80 -5.77
CA PHE A 118 -1.12 -6.74 -6.90
C PHE A 118 -1.24 -8.19 -6.46
N TYR A 119 -0.44 -8.61 -5.47
CA TYR A 119 -0.32 -10.00 -5.04
C TYR A 119 -0.21 -10.11 -3.53
N ASP A 120 -0.51 -11.30 -2.99
CA ASP A 120 -0.11 -11.67 -1.63
C ASP A 120 1.42 -11.83 -1.52
N ASN A 121 1.96 -11.88 -0.30
CA ASN A 121 3.40 -11.97 -0.05
C ASN A 121 4.05 -13.23 -0.66
N GLY A 122 3.27 -14.27 -0.93
CA GLY A 122 3.73 -15.50 -1.57
C GLY A 122 3.56 -15.51 -3.08
N HIS A 123 2.98 -14.46 -3.68
CA HIS A 123 2.56 -14.42 -5.09
C HIS A 123 1.66 -15.61 -5.49
N ARG A 124 0.86 -16.10 -4.52
CA ARG A 124 -0.06 -17.24 -4.72
C ARG A 124 -1.42 -16.79 -5.22
N LYS A 125 -1.82 -15.57 -4.84
CA LYS A 125 -3.12 -14.98 -5.20
C LYS A 125 -2.92 -13.55 -5.71
N SER A 126 -3.64 -13.22 -6.78
CA SER A 126 -3.72 -11.87 -7.34
C SER A 126 -4.95 -11.15 -6.82
N THR A 127 -4.87 -9.83 -6.66
CA THR A 127 -6.02 -8.97 -6.39
C THR A 127 -6.87 -8.72 -7.64
N GLY A 128 -6.33 -8.99 -8.83
CA GLY A 128 -6.94 -8.64 -10.12
C GLY A 128 -6.53 -7.26 -10.64
N LEU A 129 -5.76 -6.48 -9.90
CA LEU A 129 -5.38 -5.11 -10.29
C LEU A 129 -4.62 -5.07 -11.63
N THR A 130 -3.71 -6.01 -11.89
CA THR A 130 -2.99 -6.10 -13.19
C THR A 130 -3.94 -6.18 -14.37
N GLY A 131 -4.95 -7.08 -14.28
CA GLY A 131 -5.94 -7.27 -15.35
C GLY A 131 -6.78 -6.01 -15.58
N TYR A 132 -7.22 -5.39 -14.48
CA TYR A 132 -7.98 -4.13 -14.54
C TYR A 132 -7.20 -3.01 -15.22
N LEU A 133 -5.93 -2.79 -14.82
CA LEU A 133 -5.09 -1.74 -15.40
C LEU A 133 -4.82 -1.98 -16.89
N ARG A 134 -4.59 -3.23 -17.29
CA ARG A 134 -4.39 -3.59 -18.70
C ARG A 134 -5.64 -3.35 -19.54
N GLU A 135 -6.82 -3.72 -19.04
CA GLU A 135 -8.11 -3.48 -19.71
C GLU A 135 -8.38 -1.98 -19.87
N LYS A 136 -8.00 -1.16 -18.89
CA LYS A 136 -8.10 0.30 -18.97
C LYS A 136 -7.05 0.94 -19.89
N GLY A 137 -6.05 0.21 -20.36
CA GLY A 137 -4.93 0.76 -21.13
C GLY A 137 -4.00 1.64 -20.30
N ALA A 138 -3.98 1.46 -18.98
CA ALA A 138 -3.08 2.14 -18.06
C ALA A 138 -1.66 1.62 -18.24
N ASN A 139 -0.70 2.48 -18.60
CA ASN A 139 0.68 2.09 -18.87
C ASN A 139 1.72 2.93 -18.11
N ASP A 140 1.32 4.07 -17.59
CA ASP A 140 2.15 5.01 -16.84
C ASP A 140 1.52 5.23 -15.47
N LEU A 141 2.08 4.58 -14.46
CA LEU A 141 1.50 4.49 -13.13
C LEU A 141 2.30 5.34 -12.15
N HIS A 142 1.59 6.17 -11.40
CA HIS A 142 2.16 7.03 -10.37
C HIS A 142 1.66 6.58 -9.00
N PHE A 143 2.55 6.47 -8.02
CA PHE A 143 2.26 5.90 -6.71
C PHE A 143 2.37 6.93 -5.61
N CYS A 144 1.38 6.95 -4.74
CA CYS A 144 1.35 7.71 -3.51
C CYS A 144 0.72 6.88 -2.38
N GLY A 145 0.80 7.33 -1.13
CA GLY A 145 0.17 6.69 0.02
C GLY A 145 1.14 6.15 1.07
N LEU A 146 0.73 5.11 1.79
CA LEU A 146 1.36 4.58 3.00
C LEU A 146 1.47 3.04 2.97
N ALA A 147 2.47 2.44 3.63
CA ALA A 147 3.77 2.99 4.01
C ALA A 147 4.71 2.96 2.83
N ALA A 148 5.53 4.02 2.68
CA ALA A 148 6.42 4.18 1.53
C ALA A 148 7.42 3.03 1.36
N ASP A 149 7.91 2.49 2.46
CA ASP A 149 8.91 1.41 2.57
C ASP A 149 8.30 -0.01 2.59
N ILE A 150 6.97 -0.13 2.67
CA ILE A 150 6.28 -1.42 2.71
C ILE A 150 5.23 -1.48 1.58
N CYS A 151 3.99 -1.11 1.83
CA CYS A 151 2.90 -1.33 0.87
C CYS A 151 3.12 -0.59 -0.46
N VAL A 152 3.59 0.66 -0.42
CA VAL A 152 3.91 1.41 -1.65
C VAL A 152 5.08 0.76 -2.38
N TYR A 153 6.16 0.43 -1.67
CA TYR A 153 7.35 -0.21 -2.24
C TYR A 153 7.03 -1.54 -2.92
N TYR A 154 6.38 -2.47 -2.20
CA TYR A 154 6.06 -3.79 -2.76
C TYR A 154 5.08 -3.69 -3.94
N THR A 155 4.09 -2.78 -3.86
CA THR A 155 3.16 -2.51 -4.97
C THR A 155 3.93 -2.04 -6.21
N LEU A 156 4.86 -1.11 -6.04
CA LEU A 156 5.65 -0.55 -7.13
C LEU A 156 6.63 -1.58 -7.71
N MET A 157 7.26 -2.41 -6.87
CA MET A 157 8.14 -3.49 -7.35
C MET A 157 7.40 -4.53 -8.17
N ASP A 158 6.17 -4.88 -7.79
CA ASP A 158 5.39 -5.83 -8.56
C ASP A 158 4.93 -5.25 -9.90
N VAL A 159 4.54 -3.97 -9.92
CA VAL A 159 4.14 -3.31 -11.17
C VAL A 159 5.29 -3.23 -12.17
N LEU A 160 6.52 -3.01 -11.69
CA LEU A 160 7.71 -3.04 -12.56
C LEU A 160 7.95 -4.42 -13.16
N LYS A 161 7.79 -5.49 -12.36
CA LYS A 161 7.86 -6.89 -12.84
C LYS A 161 6.77 -7.21 -13.87
N GLU A 162 5.58 -6.61 -13.70
CA GLU A 162 4.47 -6.73 -14.66
C GLU A 162 4.69 -5.93 -15.96
N GLY A 163 5.78 -5.16 -16.08
CA GLY A 163 6.18 -4.44 -17.27
C GLY A 163 5.52 -3.06 -17.45
N PHE A 164 4.90 -2.52 -16.43
CA PHE A 164 4.40 -1.14 -16.46
C PHE A 164 5.52 -0.14 -16.20
N LYS A 165 5.34 1.10 -16.64
CA LYS A 165 6.12 2.24 -16.16
C LYS A 165 5.61 2.66 -14.79
N ALA A 166 6.53 2.94 -13.87
CA ALA A 166 6.17 3.30 -12.50
C ALA A 166 6.97 4.48 -11.98
N THR A 167 6.27 5.44 -11.39
CA THR A 167 6.86 6.62 -10.75
C THR A 167 6.37 6.73 -9.30
N LEU A 168 7.30 6.82 -8.36
CA LEU A 168 7.01 7.13 -6.96
C LEU A 168 6.94 8.64 -6.76
N LEU A 169 5.83 9.14 -6.23
CA LEU A 169 5.64 10.55 -5.88
C LEU A 169 6.15 10.80 -4.45
N ILE A 170 7.41 11.22 -4.31
CA ILE A 170 8.13 11.27 -3.02
C ILE A 170 7.52 12.23 -1.99
N ASP A 171 6.82 13.27 -2.43
CA ASP A 171 6.16 14.25 -1.55
C ASP A 171 4.80 13.73 -1.04
N ALA A 172 4.26 12.71 -1.70
CA ALA A 172 2.94 12.12 -1.44
C ALA A 172 3.02 10.74 -0.75
N VAL A 173 4.13 10.45 -0.09
CA VAL A 173 4.33 9.21 0.69
C VAL A 173 5.00 9.51 2.04
N ARG A 174 4.82 8.60 3.01
CA ARG A 174 5.59 8.60 4.28
C ARG A 174 5.99 7.16 4.62
N PRO A 175 7.22 6.94 5.08
CA PRO A 175 7.69 5.61 5.49
C PRO A 175 7.35 5.32 6.95
N LEU A 176 7.29 4.02 7.27
CA LEU A 176 7.32 3.54 8.64
C LEU A 176 8.77 3.58 9.18
N ASP A 177 9.75 3.19 8.36
CA ASP A 177 11.18 3.25 8.65
C ASP A 177 11.92 4.03 7.56
N GLN A 178 12.57 5.13 7.95
CA GLN A 178 13.28 6.00 6.99
C GLN A 178 14.49 5.31 6.34
N ALA A 179 15.20 4.46 7.10
CA ALA A 179 16.38 3.77 6.54
C ALA A 179 15.96 2.68 5.54
N ALA A 180 14.85 1.99 5.79
CA ALA A 180 14.25 1.07 4.84
C ALA A 180 13.77 1.80 3.58
N PHE A 181 13.21 2.99 3.71
CA PHE A 181 12.76 3.78 2.57
C PHE A 181 13.92 4.23 1.67
N GLU A 182 15.09 4.61 2.22
CA GLU A 182 16.26 4.93 1.40
C GLU A 182 16.70 3.73 0.55
N LYS A 183 16.68 2.52 1.13
CA LYS A 183 16.95 1.27 0.40
C LYS A 183 15.88 1.00 -0.67
N ALA A 184 14.61 1.23 -0.33
CA ALA A 184 13.49 1.06 -1.27
C ALA A 184 13.63 1.98 -2.49
N LYS A 185 13.96 3.26 -2.30
CA LYS A 185 14.22 4.20 -3.42
C LYS A 185 15.34 3.72 -4.34
N THR A 186 16.42 3.21 -3.76
CA THR A 186 17.55 2.64 -4.53
C THR A 186 17.11 1.41 -5.32
N ALA A 187 16.32 0.51 -4.72
CA ALA A 187 15.82 -0.68 -5.39
C ALA A 187 14.83 -0.33 -6.53
N ILE A 188 13.92 0.62 -6.29
CA ILE A 188 12.97 1.11 -7.30
C ILE A 188 13.70 1.63 -8.53
N THR A 189 14.67 2.53 -8.34
CA THR A 189 15.44 3.10 -9.46
C THR A 189 16.31 2.05 -10.15
N GLY A 190 16.88 1.11 -9.40
CA GLY A 190 17.65 -0.02 -9.94
C GLY A 190 16.83 -0.97 -10.79
N GLN A 191 15.51 -1.03 -10.62
CA GLN A 191 14.57 -1.82 -11.44
C GLN A 191 13.89 -0.99 -12.55
N GLY A 192 14.34 0.23 -12.79
CA GLY A 192 13.83 1.09 -13.86
C GLY A 192 12.62 1.94 -13.46
N GLY A 193 12.24 1.98 -12.19
CA GLY A 193 11.25 2.92 -11.67
C GLY A 193 11.80 4.34 -11.55
N CYS A 194 10.91 5.33 -11.55
CA CYS A 194 11.24 6.74 -11.41
C CYS A 194 10.85 7.29 -10.04
N LEU A 195 11.57 8.33 -9.60
CA LEU A 195 11.19 9.15 -8.44
C LEU A 195 10.87 10.55 -8.94
N SER A 196 9.79 11.15 -8.47
CA SER A 196 9.38 12.51 -8.83
C SER A 196 8.73 13.21 -7.64
N GLY A 197 8.71 14.55 -7.66
CA GLY A 197 7.82 15.31 -6.79
C GLY A 197 6.37 15.21 -7.28
N ALA A 198 5.43 15.38 -6.38
CA ALA A 198 4.02 15.54 -6.69
C ALA A 198 3.79 16.98 -7.23
N LYS A 199 3.46 17.12 -8.51
CA LYS A 199 3.23 18.44 -9.16
C LYS A 199 1.82 18.53 -9.68
#